data_c29dfbfeb32939b6ee11535efaf969a4
#
_entry.id   c29dfbfeb32939b6ee11535efaf969a4
#
_cell.length_a   1.000
_cell.length_b   1.000
_cell.length_c   1.000
_cell.angle_alpha   90.00
_cell.angle_beta   90.00
_cell.angle_gamma   90.00
#
_symmetry.space_group_name_H-M   'P 1'
#
loop_
_entity.id
_entity.type
_entity.pdbx_description
1 polymer ?
#
loop_
_entity_poly.entity_id
_entity_poly.type
_entity_poly.pdbx_seq_one_letter_code
_entity_poly.pdbx_strand_id
1 'polypeptide(L)'
;MRKALLTTLIMAMLVLNACGGGNTNANNEDTDGDAVTGGLSGDVTFVTNRTDLIDNGVYDNYEASFREKYPNVDIKFEGLTNYEQDIKVRLSTGEAGDVLLISGNVAQSELPDFFEPLDDIGLFDNAYFADSKAFEGKRYGITSGVSTEGIVYNKKLFESAGIRAIPTTLDEFYTSCQKLKDAGVLPIYMNYGAQWPMEQWGEVLVPAATGDPQVLNNMVEQEAPFQVNNHWGQSLSIMRNLIDKGYVEPDLSTNNWEMSKVDVATGAAGMYFLGNLVIHQVVEAGAAPDDIGFFPMPYDNSGKINAVLNPNWFYVVSKNSKNKEAAKAFVTFMVDESGYDRAQGFIPTLKDKEPALPQLKEFTSYKPNLIEAVAQSAEWNKIENKGQIGFYSGDFIQTLATTDDLEGELAKLNAKWKQAKTDLGID
;
A
#
# COMPACT_ATOMS: atom_id res chain seq x y z
N MET A 1 32.63 56.85 24.90
CA MET A 1 34.10 57.06 24.89
C MET A 1 34.67 56.16 23.81
N ARG A 2 35.12 56.82 22.75
CA ARG A 2 36.39 56.69 22.05
C ARG A 2 36.66 55.33 21.40
N LYS A 3 36.57 55.26 20.03
CA LYS A 3 37.64 55.52 19.02
C LYS A 3 38.50 54.27 18.80
N ALA A 4 38.92 53.82 17.63
CA ALA A 4 39.13 54.29 16.27
C ALA A 4 39.53 53.08 15.42
N LEU A 5 39.10 52.92 14.14
CA LEU A 5 39.82 53.28 12.90
C LEU A 5 41.21 52.66 12.68
N LEU A 6 41.37 51.93 11.59
CA LEU A 6 42.36 52.08 10.47
C LEU A 6 42.24 50.85 9.53
N THR A 7 41.77 50.93 8.38
CA THR A 7 42.23 51.36 7.02
C THR A 7 43.65 50.91 6.62
N THR A 8 43.77 50.18 5.52
CA THR A 8 44.69 50.34 4.39
C THR A 8 44.65 49.06 3.54
N LEU A 9 44.21 48.95 2.33
CA LEU A 9 44.46 49.55 1.00
C LEU A 9 45.58 48.81 0.21
N ILE A 10 45.28 48.47 -1.06
CA ILE A 10 46.12 48.30 -2.28
C ILE A 10 46.80 46.91 -2.43
N MET A 11 46.76 46.15 -3.56
CA MET A 11 46.96 46.55 -4.96
C MET A 11 46.64 45.41 -5.91
N ALA A 12 46.06 45.78 -7.05
CA ALA A 12 45.80 44.94 -8.22
C ALA A 12 47.07 44.56 -8.96
N MET A 13 47.12 43.41 -9.62
CA MET A 13 47.88 43.21 -10.84
C MET A 13 47.15 42.31 -11.82
N LEU A 14 46.71 42.90 -12.89
CA LEU A 14 46.36 42.27 -14.16
C LEU A 14 47.62 41.80 -14.87
N VAL A 15 47.62 40.59 -15.40
CA VAL A 15 48.43 40.23 -16.59
C VAL A 15 47.55 39.43 -17.53
N LEU A 16 47.26 40.06 -18.64
CA LEU A 16 46.81 39.45 -19.88
C LEU A 16 47.98 38.73 -20.56
N ASN A 17 47.78 37.55 -21.08
CA ASN A 17 48.47 37.16 -22.33
C ASN A 17 47.56 36.23 -23.16
N ALA A 18 47.46 36.61 -24.40
CA ALA A 18 46.66 35.99 -25.45
C ALA A 18 47.52 35.11 -26.37
N CYS A 19 46.81 34.25 -27.10
CA CYS A 19 47.10 33.63 -28.38
C CYS A 19 48.00 32.39 -28.47
N GLY A 20 47.47 31.39 -29.16
CA GLY A 20 48.19 30.38 -29.90
C GLY A 20 47.39 29.11 -30.16
N GLY A 21 46.82 29.01 -31.37
CA GLY A 21 46.04 27.84 -31.78
C GLY A 21 46.90 26.59 -32.11
N GLY A 22 46.26 25.47 -32.20
CA GLY A 22 46.86 24.23 -32.65
C GLY A 22 45.86 23.06 -32.54
N ASN A 23 45.36 22.68 -33.68
CA ASN A 23 44.46 21.55 -33.93
C ASN A 23 45.23 20.24 -33.88
N THR A 24 44.78 19.23 -33.10
CA THR A 24 44.99 17.83 -33.46
C THR A 24 43.96 16.94 -32.76
N ASN A 25 43.29 16.12 -33.57
CA ASN A 25 42.45 14.98 -33.20
C ASN A 25 43.20 13.92 -32.38
N ALA A 26 42.60 13.39 -31.38
CA ALA A 26 42.75 11.98 -30.99
C ALA A 26 41.54 11.52 -30.20
N ASN A 27 40.87 10.52 -30.72
CA ASN A 27 39.87 9.69 -30.02
C ASN A 27 40.46 9.09 -28.75
N ASN A 28 39.70 9.12 -27.70
CA ASN A 28 39.64 8.00 -26.76
C ASN A 28 38.27 7.96 -26.13
N GLU A 29 37.61 6.85 -26.39
CA GLU A 29 36.51 6.31 -25.58
C GLU A 29 37.06 5.99 -24.18
N ASP A 30 36.45 6.55 -23.17
CA ASP A 30 36.36 5.92 -21.86
C ASP A 30 35.03 6.35 -21.26
N THR A 31 34.12 5.41 -21.30
CA THR A 31 32.87 5.40 -20.55
C THR A 31 33.19 5.10 -19.10
N ASP A 32 33.28 6.13 -18.28
CA ASP A 32 33.05 6.01 -16.85
C ASP A 32 31.80 6.84 -16.52
N GLY A 33 30.77 6.14 -16.07
CA GLY A 33 29.52 6.72 -15.61
C GLY A 33 29.74 7.48 -14.29
N ASP A 34 30.21 8.69 -14.36
CA ASP A 34 30.10 9.63 -13.25
C ASP A 34 28.64 10.08 -13.16
N ALA A 35 27.98 9.64 -12.11
CA ALA A 35 26.67 10.11 -11.72
C ALA A 35 26.69 11.65 -11.68
N VAL A 36 25.83 12.27 -12.47
CA VAL A 36 25.60 13.72 -12.51
C VAL A 36 24.95 14.17 -11.19
N THR A 37 25.69 14.18 -10.10
CA THR A 37 25.21 14.56 -8.76
C THR A 37 25.34 16.06 -8.48
N GLY A 38 26.00 16.84 -9.33
CA GLY A 38 26.34 18.26 -9.05
C GLY A 38 25.51 19.32 -9.79
N GLY A 39 24.51 18.97 -10.59
CA GLY A 39 23.86 19.91 -11.51
C GLY A 39 22.36 20.17 -11.33
N LEU A 40 21.64 19.39 -10.52
CA LEU A 40 20.22 19.63 -10.31
C LEU A 40 19.99 20.81 -9.36
N SER A 41 19.03 21.68 -9.71
CA SER A 41 18.67 22.85 -8.91
C SER A 41 17.20 23.20 -9.12
N GLY A 42 16.60 23.92 -8.19
CA GLY A 42 15.25 24.47 -8.28
C GLY A 42 14.38 24.10 -7.09
N ASP A 43 13.19 24.66 -7.06
CA ASP A 43 12.19 24.41 -6.01
C ASP A 43 11.25 23.29 -6.47
N VAL A 44 11.04 22.28 -5.63
CA VAL A 44 10.08 21.19 -5.84
C VAL A 44 9.02 21.23 -4.76
N THR A 45 7.76 21.36 -5.13
CA THR A 45 6.64 21.28 -4.20
C THR A 45 6.07 19.86 -4.22
N PHE A 46 6.18 19.16 -3.09
CA PHE A 46 5.51 17.86 -2.87
C PHE A 46 4.18 18.04 -2.15
N VAL A 47 3.09 17.72 -2.83
CA VAL A 47 1.73 17.78 -2.27
C VAL A 47 1.33 16.41 -1.75
N THR A 48 0.99 16.32 -0.47
CA THR A 48 0.77 15.05 0.24
C THR A 48 -0.51 15.06 1.07
N ASN A 49 -1.08 13.87 1.30
CA ASN A 49 -2.17 13.64 2.25
C ASN A 49 -1.68 13.41 3.70
N ARG A 50 -0.36 13.33 3.91
CA ARG A 50 0.26 13.03 5.19
C ARG A 50 0.61 14.32 5.94
N THR A 51 -0.43 15.09 6.31
CA THR A 51 -0.28 16.30 7.13
C THR A 51 0.39 16.01 8.47
N ASP A 52 0.14 14.82 9.03
CA ASP A 52 0.77 14.33 10.26
C ASP A 52 2.32 14.29 10.16
N LEU A 53 2.87 13.89 9.00
CA LEU A 53 4.31 13.82 8.79
C LEU A 53 4.95 15.20 8.58
N ILE A 54 4.17 16.18 8.12
CA ILE A 54 4.59 17.58 8.08
C ILE A 54 4.60 18.14 9.51
N ASP A 55 3.48 17.98 10.23
CA ASP A 55 3.28 18.59 11.55
C ASP A 55 4.30 18.08 12.60
N ASN A 56 4.72 16.81 12.48
CA ASN A 56 5.71 16.21 13.39
C ASN A 56 7.17 16.31 12.91
N GLY A 57 7.42 16.99 11.77
CA GLY A 57 8.77 17.25 11.24
C GLY A 57 9.47 16.05 10.60
N VAL A 58 8.75 14.97 10.30
CA VAL A 58 9.35 13.79 9.62
C VAL A 58 9.78 14.14 8.21
N TYR A 59 8.98 14.90 7.47
CA TYR A 59 9.35 15.33 6.12
C TYR A 59 10.55 16.27 6.09
N ASP A 60 10.77 17.09 7.14
CA ASP A 60 11.96 17.95 7.25
C ASP A 60 13.24 17.10 7.30
N ASN A 61 13.19 15.92 7.94
CA ASN A 61 14.32 14.99 7.97
C ASN A 61 14.59 14.38 6.58
N TYR A 62 13.54 14.08 5.81
CA TYR A 62 13.72 13.60 4.43
C TYR A 62 14.29 14.69 3.52
N GLU A 63 13.85 15.95 3.66
CA GLU A 63 14.44 17.07 2.94
C GLU A 63 15.92 17.22 3.28
N ALA A 64 16.25 17.22 4.56
CA ALA A 64 17.65 17.35 5.00
C ALA A 64 18.55 16.27 4.39
N SER A 65 18.09 15.01 4.42
CA SER A 65 18.84 13.89 3.82
C SER A 65 18.92 13.99 2.28
N PHE A 66 17.86 14.44 1.61
CA PHE A 66 17.84 14.65 0.18
C PHE A 66 18.81 15.76 -0.23
N ARG A 67 18.87 16.85 0.54
CA ARG A 67 19.74 18.01 0.32
C ARG A 67 21.23 17.67 0.46
N GLU A 68 21.61 16.68 1.25
CA GLU A 68 22.99 16.20 1.29
C GLU A 68 23.49 15.75 -0.08
N LYS A 69 22.61 15.17 -0.89
CA LYS A 69 22.91 14.69 -2.25
C LYS A 69 22.66 15.75 -3.33
N TYR A 70 21.64 16.58 -3.13
CA TYR A 70 21.19 17.60 -4.08
C TYR A 70 21.10 18.99 -3.42
N PRO A 71 22.23 19.62 -3.08
CA PRO A 71 22.28 20.82 -2.24
C PRO A 71 21.62 22.06 -2.84
N ASN A 72 21.37 22.07 -4.15
CA ASN A 72 20.76 23.19 -4.87
C ASN A 72 19.25 22.96 -5.17
N VAL A 73 18.63 21.91 -4.60
CA VAL A 73 17.20 21.64 -4.74
C VAL A 73 16.54 21.88 -3.41
N ASP A 74 15.54 22.75 -3.39
CA ASP A 74 14.69 23.00 -2.21
C ASP A 74 13.38 22.24 -2.33
N ILE A 75 13.00 21.46 -1.32
CA ILE A 75 11.74 20.73 -1.27
C ILE A 75 10.77 21.49 -0.35
N LYS A 76 9.56 21.75 -0.85
CA LYS A 76 8.45 22.31 -0.07
C LYS A 76 7.36 21.27 0.08
N PHE A 77 6.93 21.02 1.31
CA PHE A 77 5.83 20.09 1.60
C PHE A 77 4.52 20.87 1.75
N GLU A 78 3.49 20.42 1.07
CA GLU A 78 2.14 20.95 1.18
C GLU A 78 1.16 19.83 1.52
N GLY A 79 0.54 19.91 2.71
CA GLY A 79 -0.43 18.94 3.19
C GLY A 79 -1.86 19.33 2.84
N LEU A 80 -2.65 18.38 2.34
CA LEU A 80 -4.08 18.56 2.08
C LEU A 80 -4.90 17.57 2.91
N THR A 81 -5.83 18.08 3.73
CA THR A 81 -6.70 17.25 4.56
C THR A 81 -7.76 16.50 3.73
N ASN A 82 -8.35 17.16 2.73
CA ASN A 82 -9.31 16.55 1.80
C ASN A 82 -8.63 16.21 0.46
N TYR A 83 -7.54 15.47 0.54
CA TYR A 83 -6.57 15.28 -0.54
C TYR A 83 -7.20 14.89 -1.88
N GLU A 84 -8.05 13.86 -1.92
CA GLU A 84 -8.60 13.35 -3.18
C GLU A 84 -9.50 14.35 -3.90
N GLN A 85 -10.24 15.17 -3.17
CA GLN A 85 -11.09 16.21 -3.76
C GLN A 85 -10.26 17.39 -4.22
N ASP A 86 -9.36 17.87 -3.37
CA ASP A 86 -8.55 19.05 -3.63
C ASP A 86 -7.56 18.84 -4.76
N ILE A 87 -6.94 17.65 -4.82
CA ILE A 87 -5.96 17.34 -5.88
C ILE A 87 -6.61 17.27 -7.27
N LYS A 88 -7.85 16.77 -7.39
CA LYS A 88 -8.59 16.77 -8.67
C LYS A 88 -8.82 18.17 -9.20
N VAL A 89 -9.19 19.10 -8.31
CA VAL A 89 -9.39 20.52 -8.66
C VAL A 89 -8.05 21.12 -9.12
N ARG A 90 -6.97 20.90 -8.37
CA ARG A 90 -5.64 21.42 -8.70
C ARG A 90 -5.06 20.86 -10.00
N LEU A 91 -5.28 19.57 -10.27
CA LEU A 91 -4.89 18.97 -11.54
C LEU A 91 -5.60 19.65 -12.72
N SER A 92 -6.90 19.94 -12.58
CA SER A 92 -7.68 20.59 -13.63
C SER A 92 -7.27 22.05 -13.86
N THR A 93 -6.73 22.75 -12.85
CA THR A 93 -6.23 24.14 -12.96
C THR A 93 -4.75 24.22 -13.30
N GLY A 94 -4.02 23.09 -13.25
CA GLY A 94 -2.58 23.07 -13.49
C GLY A 94 -1.73 23.54 -12.29
N GLU A 95 -2.33 23.68 -11.10
CA GLU A 95 -1.67 24.18 -9.87
C GLU A 95 -1.46 23.08 -8.84
N ALA A 96 -1.13 21.88 -9.28
CA ALA A 96 -1.08 20.71 -8.43
C ALA A 96 0.26 20.47 -7.69
N GLY A 97 1.26 21.34 -7.88
CA GLY A 97 2.62 21.13 -7.38
C GLY A 97 3.49 20.36 -8.38
N ASP A 98 4.66 19.92 -7.95
CA ASP A 98 5.64 19.23 -8.81
C ASP A 98 5.57 17.70 -8.61
N VAL A 99 5.52 17.24 -7.37
CA VAL A 99 5.36 15.84 -6.98
C VAL A 99 4.03 15.68 -6.24
N LEU A 100 3.30 14.63 -6.57
CA LEU A 100 1.96 14.35 -6.03
C LEU A 100 1.84 12.89 -5.62
N LEU A 101 0.80 12.61 -4.86
CA LEU A 101 0.32 11.24 -4.60
C LEU A 101 -0.98 11.00 -5.36
N ILE A 102 -1.08 9.89 -6.08
CA ILE A 102 -2.35 9.47 -6.68
C ILE A 102 -2.77 8.09 -6.15
N SER A 103 -4.08 7.92 -6.03
CA SER A 103 -4.66 6.64 -5.62
C SER A 103 -4.67 5.62 -6.75
N GLY A 104 -4.99 4.36 -6.42
CA GLY A 104 -5.22 3.31 -7.39
C GLY A 104 -6.28 3.65 -8.44
N ASN A 105 -7.24 4.49 -8.09
CA ASN A 105 -8.46 4.75 -8.86
C ASN A 105 -8.32 5.76 -10.02
N VAL A 106 -7.16 6.42 -10.18
CA VAL A 106 -6.93 7.29 -11.35
C VAL A 106 -6.81 6.43 -12.59
N ALA A 107 -7.67 6.69 -13.58
CA ALA A 107 -7.70 5.92 -14.83
C ALA A 107 -6.39 6.04 -15.61
N GLN A 108 -5.88 4.91 -16.11
CA GLN A 108 -4.61 4.89 -16.83
C GLN A 108 -4.62 5.80 -18.07
N SER A 109 -5.75 5.92 -18.76
CA SER A 109 -5.90 6.79 -19.94
C SER A 109 -5.79 8.28 -19.63
N GLU A 110 -5.97 8.69 -18.37
CA GLU A 110 -5.87 10.10 -17.94
C GLU A 110 -4.43 10.47 -17.53
N LEU A 111 -3.55 9.48 -17.29
CA LEU A 111 -2.21 9.74 -16.79
C LEU A 111 -1.38 10.68 -17.68
N PRO A 112 -1.36 10.53 -19.03
CA PRO A 112 -0.58 11.42 -19.90
C PRO A 112 -1.06 12.87 -19.94
N ASP A 113 -2.31 13.12 -19.51
CA ASP A 113 -2.86 14.47 -19.49
C ASP A 113 -2.27 15.31 -18.36
N PHE A 114 -1.94 14.67 -17.24
CA PHE A 114 -1.54 15.33 -16.00
C PHE A 114 -0.09 15.09 -15.60
N PHE A 115 0.51 13.95 -15.99
CA PHE A 115 1.78 13.51 -15.41
C PHE A 115 2.87 13.31 -16.45
N GLU A 116 4.11 13.44 -15.98
CA GLU A 116 5.33 13.16 -16.72
C GLU A 116 5.69 11.68 -16.65
N PRO A 117 6.14 11.05 -17.75
CA PRO A 117 6.68 9.70 -17.68
C PRO A 117 7.89 9.59 -16.76
N LEU A 118 7.98 8.48 -16.03
CA LEU A 118 9.02 8.19 -15.05
C LEU A 118 9.92 7.01 -15.47
N ASP A 119 9.87 6.55 -16.73
CA ASP A 119 10.63 5.37 -17.17
C ASP A 119 12.15 5.54 -16.99
N ASP A 120 12.62 6.78 -17.02
CA ASP A 120 14.03 7.16 -16.89
C ASP A 120 14.57 7.16 -15.44
N ILE A 121 13.73 6.96 -14.41
CA ILE A 121 14.21 6.88 -13.02
C ILE A 121 14.94 5.57 -12.68
N GLY A 122 14.86 4.56 -13.54
CA GLY A 122 15.63 3.31 -13.43
C GLY A 122 15.17 2.32 -12.34
N LEU A 123 14.00 2.54 -11.71
CA LEU A 123 13.53 1.71 -10.59
C LEU A 123 12.52 0.63 -10.99
N PHE A 124 11.82 0.77 -12.11
CA PHE A 124 10.65 -0.04 -12.44
C PHE A 124 10.94 -1.52 -12.67
N ASP A 125 12.12 -1.88 -13.17
CA ASP A 125 12.46 -3.28 -13.44
C ASP A 125 12.53 -4.13 -12.15
N ASN A 126 12.70 -3.46 -11.01
CA ASN A 126 12.78 -4.08 -9.68
C ASN A 126 11.62 -3.69 -8.76
N ALA A 127 10.61 -2.97 -9.25
CA ALA A 127 9.51 -2.47 -8.44
C ALA A 127 8.31 -3.43 -8.44
N TYR A 128 7.63 -3.53 -7.30
CA TYR A 128 6.26 -4.00 -7.26
C TYR A 128 5.34 -2.98 -7.94
N PHE A 129 4.28 -3.44 -8.57
CA PHE A 129 3.27 -2.60 -9.22
C PHE A 129 3.82 -1.68 -10.32
N ALA A 130 4.92 -2.09 -10.96
CA ALA A 130 5.63 -1.30 -11.97
C ALA A 130 4.72 -0.78 -13.09
N ASP A 131 3.75 -1.57 -13.52
CA ASP A 131 2.86 -1.25 -14.63
C ASP A 131 1.46 -0.79 -14.20
N SER A 132 1.20 -0.66 -12.88
CA SER A 132 -0.11 -0.23 -12.38
C SER A 132 -0.50 1.18 -12.81
N LYS A 133 0.48 2.04 -13.03
CA LYS A 133 0.31 3.40 -13.56
C LYS A 133 1.01 3.55 -14.91
N ALA A 134 0.82 2.54 -15.79
CA ALA A 134 1.32 2.58 -17.16
C ALA A 134 0.19 2.85 -18.16
N PHE A 135 0.50 3.60 -19.22
CA PHE A 135 -0.37 3.82 -20.37
C PHE A 135 0.48 3.96 -21.64
N GLU A 136 0.07 3.27 -22.70
CA GLU A 136 0.78 3.25 -23.99
C GLU A 136 2.29 3.00 -23.90
N GLY A 137 2.68 2.08 -22.99
CA GLY A 137 4.07 1.67 -22.79
C GLY A 137 4.94 2.66 -22.00
N LYS A 138 4.34 3.68 -21.38
CA LYS A 138 5.01 4.63 -20.49
C LYS A 138 4.47 4.51 -19.08
N ARG A 139 5.33 4.63 -18.08
CA ARG A 139 5.00 4.55 -16.65
C ARG A 139 4.98 5.95 -16.04
N TYR A 140 3.90 6.29 -15.37
CA TYR A 140 3.65 7.65 -14.85
C TYR A 140 3.68 7.72 -13.32
N GLY A 141 3.70 6.59 -12.63
CA GLY A 141 3.70 6.56 -11.18
C GLY A 141 4.36 5.32 -10.63
N ILE A 142 5.02 5.48 -9.47
CA ILE A 142 5.64 4.40 -8.70
C ILE A 142 5.07 4.40 -7.29
N THR A 143 4.73 3.20 -6.75
CA THR A 143 4.12 3.12 -5.42
C THR A 143 5.06 3.59 -4.32
N SER A 144 4.51 4.22 -3.28
CA SER A 144 5.27 4.69 -2.11
C SER A 144 5.57 3.59 -1.09
N GLY A 145 5.01 2.40 -1.29
CA GLY A 145 5.16 1.24 -0.43
C GLY A 145 4.09 0.21 -0.76
N VAL A 146 4.21 -0.97 -0.18
CA VAL A 146 3.32 -2.10 -0.42
C VAL A 146 2.79 -2.63 0.91
N SER A 147 1.53 -2.98 0.97
CA SER A 147 0.89 -3.65 2.10
C SER A 147 0.45 -5.06 1.74
N THR A 148 0.16 -5.86 2.75
CA THR A 148 -0.44 -7.19 2.60
C THR A 148 -1.31 -7.49 3.80
N GLU A 149 -2.31 -8.33 3.62
CA GLU A 149 -3.18 -8.82 4.68
C GLU A 149 -2.77 -10.23 5.09
N GLY A 150 -2.96 -10.49 6.38
CA GLY A 150 -2.66 -11.77 7.00
C GLY A 150 -3.21 -11.82 8.42
N ILE A 151 -2.73 -12.77 9.20
CA ILE A 151 -3.10 -12.91 10.60
C ILE A 151 -2.07 -12.19 11.47
N VAL A 152 -2.51 -11.08 12.08
CA VAL A 152 -1.79 -10.46 13.19
C VAL A 152 -2.13 -11.22 14.47
N TYR A 153 -1.13 -11.66 15.24
CA TYR A 153 -1.36 -12.50 16.39
C TYR A 153 -0.46 -12.18 17.59
N ASN A 154 -0.91 -12.55 18.78
CA ASN A 154 -0.15 -12.45 20.02
C ASN A 154 0.64 -13.75 20.25
N LYS A 155 1.98 -13.67 20.15
CA LYS A 155 2.92 -14.81 20.28
C LYS A 155 2.85 -15.47 21.66
N LYS A 156 2.72 -14.67 22.72
CA LYS A 156 2.63 -15.19 24.10
C LYS A 156 1.38 -16.02 24.32
N LEU A 157 0.26 -15.63 23.71
CA LEU A 157 -0.95 -16.41 23.78
C LEU A 157 -0.83 -17.72 23.01
N PHE A 158 -0.21 -17.71 21.84
CA PHE A 158 0.07 -18.95 21.10
C PHE A 158 0.91 -19.90 21.92
N GLU A 159 2.00 -19.41 22.53
CA GLU A 159 2.85 -20.22 23.37
C GLU A 159 2.11 -20.77 24.60
N SER A 160 1.35 -19.93 25.31
CA SER A 160 0.57 -20.34 26.50
C SER A 160 -0.55 -21.33 26.20
N ALA A 161 -1.18 -21.22 25.02
CA ALA A 161 -2.17 -22.17 24.51
C ALA A 161 -1.55 -23.44 23.91
N GLY A 162 -0.21 -23.59 23.95
CA GLY A 162 0.51 -24.74 23.41
C GLY A 162 0.47 -24.82 21.87
N ILE A 163 0.36 -23.67 21.19
CA ILE A 163 0.49 -23.55 19.73
C ILE A 163 1.95 -23.32 19.43
N ARG A 164 2.66 -24.33 18.97
CA ARG A 164 4.12 -24.32 18.79
C ARG A 164 4.57 -24.04 17.37
N ALA A 165 3.68 -24.13 16.42
CA ALA A 165 3.92 -23.84 15.01
C ALA A 165 2.79 -22.97 14.48
N ILE A 166 3.14 -22.09 13.57
CA ILE A 166 2.16 -21.27 12.86
C ILE A 166 1.37 -22.15 11.89
N PRO A 167 0.03 -22.04 11.88
CA PRO A 167 -0.81 -22.81 10.99
C PRO A 167 -0.55 -22.47 9.52
N THR A 168 -0.35 -23.49 8.70
CA THR A 168 -0.16 -23.38 7.25
C THR A 168 -1.32 -23.97 6.47
N THR A 169 -2.23 -24.65 7.18
CA THR A 169 -3.46 -25.21 6.64
C THR A 169 -4.67 -24.70 7.42
N LEU A 170 -5.83 -24.77 6.79
CA LEU A 170 -7.08 -24.33 7.41
C LEU A 170 -7.44 -25.16 8.66
N ASP A 171 -7.19 -26.48 8.64
CA ASP A 171 -7.42 -27.36 9.79
C ASP A 171 -6.48 -27.00 10.97
N GLU A 172 -5.22 -26.68 10.70
CA GLU A 172 -4.30 -26.21 11.73
C GLU A 172 -4.73 -24.86 12.29
N PHE A 173 -5.27 -23.96 11.44
CA PHE A 173 -5.80 -22.67 11.86
C PHE A 173 -7.00 -22.84 12.80
N TYR A 174 -7.98 -23.67 12.44
CA TYR A 174 -9.11 -23.96 13.33
C TYR A 174 -8.68 -24.67 14.62
N THR A 175 -7.67 -25.55 14.55
CA THR A 175 -7.08 -26.17 15.74
C THR A 175 -6.45 -25.12 16.66
N SER A 176 -5.79 -24.13 16.10
CA SER A 176 -5.22 -23.00 16.85
C SER A 176 -6.31 -22.14 17.50
N CYS A 177 -7.39 -21.84 16.76
CA CYS A 177 -8.55 -21.16 17.33
C CYS A 177 -9.18 -21.94 18.48
N GLN A 178 -9.33 -23.27 18.36
CA GLN A 178 -9.89 -24.11 19.44
C GLN A 178 -9.00 -24.08 20.69
N LYS A 179 -7.67 -24.17 20.53
CA LYS A 179 -6.75 -24.11 21.67
C LYS A 179 -6.82 -22.77 22.41
N LEU A 180 -6.93 -21.66 21.68
CA LEU A 180 -7.11 -20.33 22.28
C LEU A 180 -8.44 -20.26 23.04
N LYS A 181 -9.53 -20.76 22.44
CA LYS A 181 -10.85 -20.84 23.08
C LYS A 181 -10.82 -21.69 24.36
N ASP A 182 -10.18 -22.86 24.34
CA ASP A 182 -10.03 -23.75 25.49
C ASP A 182 -9.19 -23.11 26.60
N ALA A 183 -8.28 -22.21 26.24
CA ALA A 183 -7.52 -21.39 27.19
C ALA A 183 -8.31 -20.18 27.74
N GLY A 184 -9.57 -19.99 27.32
CA GLY A 184 -10.42 -18.89 27.75
C GLY A 184 -10.13 -17.55 27.07
N VAL A 185 -9.44 -17.57 25.94
CA VAL A 185 -9.07 -16.40 25.17
C VAL A 185 -9.98 -16.27 23.94
N LEU A 186 -10.39 -15.07 23.56
CA LEU A 186 -11.06 -14.83 22.28
C LEU A 186 -10.11 -15.21 21.14
N PRO A 187 -10.41 -16.23 20.31
CA PRO A 187 -9.45 -16.71 19.31
C PRO A 187 -9.08 -15.65 18.26
N ILE A 188 -10.08 -15.03 17.65
CA ILE A 188 -9.89 -14.05 16.59
C ILE A 188 -10.97 -12.96 16.64
N TYR A 189 -10.59 -11.71 16.52
CA TYR A 189 -11.52 -10.63 16.23
C TYR A 189 -11.84 -10.60 14.74
N MET A 190 -13.13 -10.64 14.42
CA MET A 190 -13.63 -10.42 13.06
C MET A 190 -13.83 -8.94 12.77
N ASN A 191 -14.03 -8.13 13.83
CA ASN A 191 -14.38 -6.70 13.74
C ASN A 191 -15.65 -6.48 12.89
N TYR A 192 -16.60 -7.41 13.01
CA TYR A 192 -17.82 -7.39 12.20
C TYR A 192 -18.59 -6.08 12.35
N GLY A 193 -18.75 -5.56 13.58
CA GLY A 193 -19.48 -4.31 13.85
C GLY A 193 -18.79 -3.04 13.32
N ALA A 194 -17.52 -3.11 12.98
CA ALA A 194 -16.79 -2.02 12.32
C ALA A 194 -17.06 -1.97 10.81
N GLN A 195 -17.62 -3.02 10.23
CA GLN A 195 -18.04 -3.21 8.85
C GLN A 195 -16.88 -3.27 7.84
N TRP A 196 -16.09 -2.23 7.68
CA TRP A 196 -15.01 -2.17 6.68
C TRP A 196 -14.02 -3.35 6.73
N PRO A 197 -13.68 -3.98 7.90
CA PRO A 197 -12.77 -5.13 7.89
C PRO A 197 -13.38 -6.37 7.21
N MET A 198 -14.69 -6.35 6.94
CA MET A 198 -15.35 -7.47 6.28
C MET A 198 -15.03 -7.56 4.79
N GLU A 199 -14.63 -6.44 4.15
CA GLU A 199 -14.27 -6.43 2.74
C GLU A 199 -13.12 -7.38 2.41
N GLN A 200 -12.19 -7.62 3.35
CA GLN A 200 -11.02 -8.49 3.16
C GLN A 200 -11.40 -9.94 2.84
N TRP A 201 -12.55 -10.40 3.29
CA TRP A 201 -13.07 -11.74 2.97
C TRP A 201 -13.45 -11.90 1.50
N GLY A 202 -13.72 -10.79 0.80
CA GLY A 202 -13.96 -10.76 -0.65
C GLY A 202 -12.75 -10.29 -1.43
N GLU A 203 -12.23 -9.12 -1.08
CA GLU A 203 -11.19 -8.43 -1.85
C GLU A 203 -9.82 -9.11 -1.76
N VAL A 204 -9.51 -9.71 -0.60
CA VAL A 204 -8.20 -10.33 -0.34
C VAL A 204 -8.26 -11.84 -0.39
N LEU A 205 -9.19 -12.46 0.34
CA LEU A 205 -9.18 -13.91 0.48
C LEU A 205 -9.64 -14.63 -0.80
N VAL A 206 -10.53 -14.05 -1.59
CA VAL A 206 -10.95 -14.64 -2.86
C VAL A 206 -9.80 -14.67 -3.88
N PRO A 207 -9.06 -13.59 -4.17
CA PRO A 207 -7.86 -13.65 -5.00
C PRO A 207 -6.77 -14.56 -4.42
N ALA A 208 -6.54 -14.55 -3.11
CA ALA A 208 -5.57 -15.45 -2.48
C ALA A 208 -5.92 -16.93 -2.70
N ALA A 209 -7.19 -17.31 -2.53
CA ALA A 209 -7.64 -18.68 -2.72
C ALA A 209 -7.56 -19.15 -4.18
N THR A 210 -7.73 -18.24 -5.15
CA THR A 210 -7.59 -18.57 -6.58
C THR A 210 -6.13 -18.60 -7.04
N GLY A 211 -5.29 -17.75 -6.48
CA GLY A 211 -3.97 -17.44 -7.03
C GLY A 211 -4.03 -16.57 -8.29
N ASP A 212 -5.19 -16.02 -8.65
CA ASP A 212 -5.43 -15.21 -9.83
C ASP A 212 -5.74 -13.75 -9.44
N PRO A 213 -4.87 -12.78 -9.73
CA PRO A 213 -5.13 -11.37 -9.42
C PRO A 213 -6.30 -10.77 -10.23
N GLN A 214 -6.69 -11.42 -11.34
CA GLN A 214 -7.79 -10.97 -12.20
C GLN A 214 -9.15 -11.56 -11.80
N VAL A 215 -9.23 -12.40 -10.78
CA VAL A 215 -10.46 -13.12 -10.43
C VAL A 215 -11.68 -12.22 -10.25
N LEU A 216 -11.50 -11.03 -9.65
CA LEU A 216 -12.58 -10.06 -9.49
C LEU A 216 -12.98 -9.43 -10.83
N ASN A 217 -12.00 -9.07 -11.68
CA ASN A 217 -12.29 -8.54 -13.02
C ASN A 217 -12.98 -9.58 -13.92
N ASN A 218 -12.58 -10.86 -13.80
CA ASN A 218 -13.20 -11.97 -14.54
C ASN A 218 -14.68 -12.21 -14.17
N MET A 219 -15.17 -11.61 -13.08
CA MET A 219 -16.60 -11.63 -12.76
C MET A 219 -17.46 -10.91 -13.79
N VAL A 220 -16.89 -9.94 -14.53
CA VAL A 220 -17.60 -9.20 -15.57
C VAL A 220 -18.11 -10.15 -16.67
N GLU A 221 -17.39 -11.22 -16.96
CA GLU A 221 -17.75 -12.23 -17.94
C GLU A 221 -18.83 -13.21 -17.44
N GLN A 222 -19.21 -13.12 -16.17
CA GLN A 222 -20.13 -14.06 -15.52
C GLN A 222 -21.49 -13.41 -15.25
N GLU A 223 -22.57 -14.19 -15.44
CA GLU A 223 -23.92 -13.76 -15.03
C GLU A 223 -24.19 -13.98 -13.53
N ALA A 224 -23.52 -14.95 -12.93
CA ALA A 224 -23.72 -15.35 -11.55
C ALA A 224 -22.36 -15.66 -10.86
N PRO A 225 -21.55 -14.66 -10.54
CA PRO A 225 -20.22 -14.85 -9.99
C PRO A 225 -20.22 -15.33 -8.52
N PHE A 226 -21.26 -15.03 -7.74
CA PHE A 226 -21.35 -15.35 -6.34
C PHE A 226 -21.97 -16.72 -6.11
N GLN A 227 -21.17 -17.75 -5.81
CA GLN A 227 -21.66 -19.11 -5.64
C GLN A 227 -21.03 -19.81 -4.43
N VAL A 228 -21.78 -20.74 -3.81
CA VAL A 228 -21.30 -21.52 -2.66
C VAL A 228 -20.16 -22.50 -3.02
N ASN A 229 -20.07 -22.91 -4.28
CA ASN A 229 -19.11 -23.91 -4.76
C ASN A 229 -17.90 -23.30 -5.49
N ASN A 230 -17.72 -22.01 -5.42
CA ASN A 230 -16.52 -21.32 -5.92
C ASN A 230 -15.73 -20.65 -4.78
N HIS A 231 -14.73 -19.83 -5.11
CA HIS A 231 -13.87 -19.18 -4.12
C HIS A 231 -14.61 -18.17 -3.23
N TRP A 232 -15.74 -17.60 -3.69
CA TRP A 232 -16.63 -16.82 -2.84
C TRP A 232 -17.22 -17.68 -1.72
N GLY A 233 -17.80 -18.83 -2.09
CA GLY A 233 -18.31 -19.77 -1.10
C GLY A 233 -17.23 -20.34 -0.18
N GLN A 234 -16.03 -20.55 -0.68
CA GLN A 234 -14.87 -20.95 0.13
C GLN A 234 -14.55 -19.89 1.19
N SER A 235 -14.36 -18.64 0.82
CA SER A 235 -14.08 -17.54 1.74
C SER A 235 -15.20 -17.38 2.78
N LEU A 236 -16.45 -17.34 2.33
CA LEU A 236 -17.62 -17.23 3.20
C LEU A 236 -17.72 -18.41 4.17
N SER A 237 -17.41 -19.63 3.75
CA SER A 237 -17.45 -20.81 4.62
C SER A 237 -16.41 -20.73 5.74
N ILE A 238 -15.22 -20.19 5.46
CA ILE A 238 -14.19 -19.97 6.49
C ILE A 238 -14.73 -19.01 7.56
N MET A 239 -15.23 -17.85 7.12
CA MET A 239 -15.77 -16.82 8.00
C MET A 239 -16.94 -17.35 8.85
N ARG A 240 -17.93 -18.00 8.23
CA ARG A 240 -19.09 -18.58 8.90
C ARG A 240 -18.69 -19.66 9.91
N ASN A 241 -17.74 -20.53 9.57
CA ASN A 241 -17.21 -21.52 10.50
C ASN A 241 -16.57 -20.88 11.74
N LEU A 242 -15.91 -19.73 11.60
CA LEU A 242 -15.37 -19.01 12.76
C LEU A 242 -16.49 -18.49 13.67
N ILE A 243 -17.58 -17.98 13.10
CA ILE A 243 -18.78 -17.54 13.84
C ILE A 243 -19.47 -18.73 14.50
N ASP A 244 -19.80 -19.76 13.74
CA ASP A 244 -20.59 -20.94 14.21
C ASP A 244 -19.87 -21.69 15.33
N LYS A 245 -18.55 -21.76 15.29
CA LYS A 245 -17.73 -22.38 16.33
C LYS A 245 -17.50 -21.44 17.53
N GLY A 246 -17.98 -20.21 17.49
CA GLY A 246 -17.77 -19.19 18.53
C GLY A 246 -16.30 -18.88 18.76
N TYR A 247 -15.55 -18.69 17.67
CA TYR A 247 -14.15 -18.27 17.70
C TYR A 247 -13.98 -16.76 17.59
N VAL A 248 -15.07 -16.04 17.32
CA VAL A 248 -15.11 -14.59 17.15
C VAL A 248 -15.74 -13.88 18.35
N GLU A 249 -15.73 -12.56 18.36
CA GLU A 249 -16.40 -11.75 19.37
C GLU A 249 -17.88 -12.17 19.54
N PRO A 250 -18.37 -12.29 20.78
CA PRO A 250 -19.71 -12.83 21.05
C PRO A 250 -20.86 -11.91 20.62
N ASP A 251 -20.61 -10.60 20.62
CA ASP A 251 -21.54 -9.57 20.09
C ASP A 251 -20.95 -8.98 18.81
N LEU A 252 -21.38 -9.51 17.67
CA LEU A 252 -20.93 -9.09 16.36
C LEU A 252 -21.39 -7.68 16.00
N SER A 253 -22.50 -7.16 16.60
CA SER A 253 -23.07 -5.87 16.26
C SER A 253 -22.31 -4.68 16.86
N THR A 254 -21.57 -4.92 17.93
CA THR A 254 -20.78 -3.87 18.59
C THR A 254 -19.53 -3.57 17.78
N ASN A 255 -19.31 -2.27 17.50
CA ASN A 255 -18.07 -1.83 16.90
C ASN A 255 -16.94 -1.86 17.93
N ASN A 256 -16.13 -2.92 17.88
CA ASN A 256 -15.01 -3.17 18.80
C ASN A 256 -13.65 -2.76 18.19
N TRP A 257 -13.61 -2.00 17.11
CA TRP A 257 -12.37 -1.70 16.40
C TRP A 257 -11.25 -1.18 17.30
N GLU A 258 -11.54 -0.16 18.13
CA GLU A 258 -10.53 0.39 19.03
C GLU A 258 -10.17 -0.60 20.17
N MET A 259 -11.17 -1.29 20.73
CA MET A 259 -10.95 -2.28 21.78
C MET A 259 -10.17 -3.49 21.28
N SER A 260 -10.41 -3.93 20.05
CA SER A 260 -9.72 -5.11 19.49
C SER A 260 -8.21 -4.98 19.49
N LYS A 261 -7.68 -3.76 19.27
CA LYS A 261 -6.24 -3.48 19.33
C LYS A 261 -5.68 -3.67 20.74
N VAL A 262 -6.40 -3.15 21.73
CA VAL A 262 -6.04 -3.30 23.16
C VAL A 262 -6.13 -4.78 23.57
N ASP A 263 -7.16 -5.49 23.16
CA ASP A 263 -7.36 -6.89 23.53
C ASP A 263 -6.27 -7.81 22.94
N VAL A 264 -5.88 -7.60 21.69
CA VAL A 264 -4.75 -8.33 21.10
C VAL A 264 -3.43 -7.94 21.75
N ALA A 265 -3.24 -6.65 22.05
CA ALA A 265 -2.02 -6.16 22.72
C ALA A 265 -1.84 -6.74 24.12
N THR A 266 -2.94 -6.82 24.89
CA THR A 266 -2.93 -7.27 26.30
C THR A 266 -3.12 -8.78 26.46
N GLY A 267 -3.50 -9.48 25.42
CA GLY A 267 -3.72 -10.91 25.43
C GLY A 267 -5.14 -11.34 25.81
N ALA A 268 -6.13 -10.46 25.73
CA ALA A 268 -7.54 -10.82 25.83
C ALA A 268 -8.08 -11.47 24.55
N ALA A 269 -7.47 -11.16 23.39
CA ALA A 269 -7.72 -11.79 22.12
C ALA A 269 -6.43 -12.28 21.47
N GLY A 270 -6.52 -13.38 20.69
CA GLY A 270 -5.37 -14.06 20.07
C GLY A 270 -4.93 -13.42 18.77
N MET A 271 -5.88 -13.09 17.91
CA MET A 271 -5.61 -12.77 16.51
C MET A 271 -6.62 -11.81 15.91
N TYR A 272 -6.29 -11.27 14.72
CA TYR A 272 -7.25 -10.85 13.70
C TYR A 272 -6.66 -10.93 12.27
N PHE A 273 -7.56 -11.04 11.30
CA PHE A 273 -7.24 -11.02 9.87
C PHE A 273 -7.29 -9.59 9.36
N LEU A 274 -6.12 -8.94 9.23
CA LEU A 274 -5.98 -7.53 8.82
C LEU A 274 -4.63 -7.29 8.13
N GLY A 275 -4.48 -6.08 7.60
CA GLY A 275 -3.25 -5.62 6.97
C GLY A 275 -2.10 -5.38 7.98
N ASN A 276 -0.87 -5.47 7.49
CA ASN A 276 0.33 -5.18 8.28
C ASN A 276 0.33 -3.76 8.90
N LEU A 277 -0.46 -2.85 8.37
CA LEU A 277 -0.58 -1.47 8.87
C LEU A 277 -1.15 -1.38 10.29
N VAL A 278 -1.93 -2.39 10.73
CA VAL A 278 -2.47 -2.42 12.08
C VAL A 278 -1.44 -2.80 13.14
N ILE A 279 -0.30 -3.39 12.76
CA ILE A 279 0.73 -3.84 13.70
C ILE A 279 1.21 -2.69 14.59
N HIS A 280 1.46 -1.51 13.99
CA HIS A 280 1.84 -0.33 14.76
C HIS A 280 0.77 0.07 15.79
N GLN A 281 -0.50 0.01 15.41
CA GLN A 281 -1.61 0.38 16.29
C GLN A 281 -1.75 -0.58 17.47
N VAL A 282 -1.45 -1.87 17.28
CA VAL A 282 -1.42 -2.85 18.38
C VAL A 282 -0.25 -2.60 19.33
N VAL A 283 0.91 -2.23 18.79
CA VAL A 283 2.07 -1.84 19.59
C VAL A 283 1.78 -0.57 20.39
N GLU A 284 1.18 0.44 19.77
CA GLU A 284 0.75 1.67 20.46
C GLU A 284 -0.32 1.41 21.54
N ALA A 285 -1.17 0.39 21.34
CA ALA A 285 -2.13 -0.05 22.33
C ALA A 285 -1.51 -0.80 23.53
N GLY A 286 -0.17 -0.98 23.55
CA GLY A 286 0.59 -1.47 24.69
C GLY A 286 1.26 -2.83 24.52
N ALA A 287 1.25 -3.42 23.32
CA ALA A 287 2.01 -4.64 23.06
C ALA A 287 3.51 -4.36 22.98
N ALA A 288 4.33 -5.27 23.49
CA ALA A 288 5.74 -5.25 23.13
C ALA A 288 5.88 -5.67 21.64
N PRO A 289 6.69 -4.97 20.83
CA PRO A 289 6.82 -5.28 19.40
C PRO A 289 7.14 -6.76 19.11
N ASP A 290 7.99 -7.38 19.93
CA ASP A 290 8.41 -8.77 19.76
C ASP A 290 7.31 -9.79 20.12
N ASP A 291 6.27 -9.38 20.84
CA ASP A 291 5.14 -10.22 21.23
C ASP A 291 4.09 -10.34 20.12
N ILE A 292 4.15 -9.48 19.12
CA ILE A 292 3.25 -9.49 17.97
C ILE A 292 3.92 -10.17 16.80
N GLY A 293 3.18 -11.08 16.17
CA GLY A 293 3.59 -11.76 14.96
C GLY A 293 2.63 -11.52 13.81
N PHE A 294 3.04 -11.97 12.62
CA PHE A 294 2.24 -11.83 11.42
C PHE A 294 2.50 -13.01 10.48
N PHE A 295 1.44 -13.69 10.05
CA PHE A 295 1.54 -14.80 9.12
C PHE A 295 0.44 -14.78 8.07
N PRO A 296 0.67 -15.38 6.87
CA PRO A 296 -0.33 -15.42 5.81
C PRO A 296 -1.57 -16.24 6.24
N MET A 297 -2.78 -15.76 5.89
CA MET A 297 -4.03 -16.46 6.19
C MET A 297 -4.12 -17.76 5.40
N PRO A 298 -4.24 -18.94 6.05
CA PRO A 298 -4.53 -20.18 5.35
C PRO A 298 -5.98 -20.20 4.84
N TYR A 299 -6.18 -20.61 3.59
CA TYR A 299 -7.51 -20.66 2.97
C TYR A 299 -7.96 -22.08 2.58
N ASP A 300 -7.07 -23.07 2.67
CA ASP A 300 -7.36 -24.49 2.42
C ASP A 300 -6.39 -25.42 3.19
N ASN A 301 -6.45 -26.71 2.90
CA ASN A 301 -5.58 -27.72 3.51
C ASN A 301 -4.43 -28.18 2.59
N SER A 302 -4.14 -27.50 1.50
CA SER A 302 -3.06 -27.87 0.58
C SER A 302 -1.67 -27.52 1.10
N GLY A 303 -1.57 -26.65 2.10
CA GLY A 303 -0.32 -26.07 2.56
C GLY A 303 0.30 -25.05 1.58
N LYS A 304 -0.39 -24.74 0.47
CA LYS A 304 -0.01 -23.62 -0.41
C LYS A 304 -0.55 -22.32 0.16
N ILE A 305 0.28 -21.34 0.21
CA ILE A 305 -0.08 -20.03 0.74
C ILE A 305 0.13 -18.99 -0.36
N ASN A 306 -0.94 -18.30 -0.72
CA ASN A 306 -0.87 -17.08 -1.52
C ASN A 306 -1.10 -15.88 -0.59
N ALA A 307 -0.49 -14.75 -0.90
CA ALA A 307 -0.70 -13.49 -0.20
C ALA A 307 -0.88 -12.37 -1.22
N VAL A 308 -1.96 -11.61 -1.07
CA VAL A 308 -2.24 -10.48 -1.95
C VAL A 308 -1.45 -9.28 -1.46
N LEU A 309 -0.73 -8.65 -2.38
CA LEU A 309 -0.07 -7.37 -2.18
C LEU A 309 -0.96 -6.26 -2.69
N ASN A 310 -1.05 -5.17 -1.92
CA ASN A 310 -1.78 -3.97 -2.29
C ASN A 310 -0.81 -2.78 -2.39
N PRO A 311 -0.89 -1.96 -3.45
CA PRO A 311 -0.08 -0.77 -3.55
C PRO A 311 -0.59 0.29 -2.59
N ASN A 312 0.32 1.04 -2.00
CA ASN A 312 -0.04 2.30 -1.37
C ASN A 312 -0.21 3.40 -2.45
N TRP A 313 -0.27 4.66 -2.04
CA TRP A 313 -0.31 5.79 -2.97
C TRP A 313 0.88 5.78 -3.92
N PHE A 314 0.68 6.27 -5.15
CA PHE A 314 1.73 6.36 -6.15
C PHE A 314 2.30 7.77 -6.20
N TYR A 315 3.61 7.88 -6.12
CA TYR A 315 4.32 9.10 -6.46
C TYR A 315 4.23 9.34 -7.97
N VAL A 316 3.85 10.54 -8.36
CA VAL A 316 3.82 11.03 -9.74
C VAL A 316 4.48 12.40 -9.83
N VAL A 317 5.00 12.73 -11.01
CA VAL A 317 5.53 14.06 -11.30
C VAL A 317 4.55 14.79 -12.21
N SER A 318 4.21 16.03 -11.86
CA SER A 318 3.31 16.87 -12.64
C SER A 318 3.92 17.16 -14.03
N LYS A 319 3.12 17.01 -15.08
CA LYS A 319 3.48 17.40 -16.45
C LYS A 319 3.85 18.90 -16.55
N ASN A 320 3.25 19.71 -15.68
CA ASN A 320 3.43 21.15 -15.63
C ASN A 320 4.61 21.59 -14.75
N SER A 321 5.31 20.66 -14.09
CA SER A 321 6.51 20.96 -13.31
C SER A 321 7.57 21.63 -14.20
N LYS A 322 8.18 22.67 -13.69
CA LYS A 322 9.30 23.35 -14.32
C LYS A 322 10.65 22.73 -13.95
N ASN A 323 10.65 21.91 -12.88
CA ASN A 323 11.83 21.29 -12.29
C ASN A 323 11.72 19.75 -12.36
N LYS A 324 11.31 19.19 -13.50
CA LYS A 324 10.98 17.77 -13.68
C LYS A 324 12.10 16.84 -13.24
N GLU A 325 13.34 17.13 -13.61
CA GLU A 325 14.49 16.28 -13.23
C GLU A 325 14.73 16.30 -11.71
N ALA A 326 14.58 17.45 -11.04
CA ALA A 326 14.67 17.54 -9.59
C ALA A 326 13.48 16.80 -8.90
N ALA A 327 12.28 16.91 -9.48
CA ALA A 327 11.10 16.19 -9.01
C ALA A 327 11.25 14.66 -9.14
N LYS A 328 11.78 14.17 -10.28
CA LYS A 328 12.11 12.74 -10.49
C LYS A 328 13.19 12.27 -9.53
N ALA A 329 14.23 13.06 -9.29
CA ALA A 329 15.28 12.74 -8.32
C ALA A 329 14.70 12.63 -6.91
N PHE A 330 13.75 13.50 -6.53
CA PHE A 330 13.07 13.42 -5.24
C PHE A 330 12.18 12.17 -5.13
N VAL A 331 11.43 11.81 -6.18
CA VAL A 331 10.67 10.56 -6.22
C VAL A 331 11.59 9.35 -6.06
N THR A 332 12.71 9.32 -6.78
CA THR A 332 13.73 8.27 -6.67
C THR A 332 14.24 8.15 -5.24
N PHE A 333 14.60 9.28 -4.63
CA PHE A 333 15.05 9.31 -3.23
C PHE A 333 13.97 8.79 -2.27
N MET A 334 12.72 9.21 -2.44
CA MET A 334 11.62 8.78 -1.56
C MET A 334 11.39 7.27 -1.61
N VAL A 335 11.53 6.66 -2.79
CA VAL A 335 11.32 5.21 -2.99
C VAL A 335 12.53 4.39 -2.55
N ASP A 336 13.75 4.88 -2.83
CA ASP A 336 14.96 4.07 -2.70
C ASP A 336 15.77 4.38 -1.43
N GLU A 337 15.87 5.64 -1.02
CA GLU A 337 16.87 6.08 -0.04
C GLU A 337 16.26 6.61 1.26
N SER A 338 15.06 7.19 1.22
CA SER A 338 14.46 7.91 2.36
C SER A 338 14.16 7.03 3.57
N GLY A 339 13.91 5.74 3.36
CA GLY A 339 13.40 4.84 4.39
C GLY A 339 11.95 5.10 4.78
N TYR A 340 11.19 5.81 3.93
CA TYR A 340 9.75 6.07 4.15
C TYR A 340 8.96 4.78 4.33
N ASP A 341 9.18 3.77 3.48
CA ASP A 341 8.59 2.45 3.56
C ASP A 341 8.79 1.81 4.94
N ARG A 342 10.00 1.90 5.48
CA ARG A 342 10.36 1.35 6.81
C ARG A 342 9.65 2.09 7.93
N ALA A 343 9.66 3.42 7.88
CA ALA A 343 9.03 4.26 8.89
C ALA A 343 7.52 4.09 8.93
N GLN A 344 6.89 3.77 7.78
CA GLN A 344 5.45 3.56 7.68
C GLN A 344 5.03 2.08 7.81
N GLY A 345 5.99 1.16 8.02
CA GLY A 345 5.70 -0.26 8.19
C GLY A 345 5.25 -0.96 6.90
N PHE A 346 5.65 -0.46 5.75
CA PHE A 346 5.39 -1.07 4.46
C PHE A 346 6.40 -2.16 4.11
N ILE A 347 6.00 -3.04 3.21
CA ILE A 347 6.93 -3.80 2.38
C ILE A 347 7.56 -2.80 1.40
N PRO A 348 8.90 -2.83 1.22
CA PRO A 348 9.55 -1.93 0.27
C PRO A 348 8.99 -2.05 -1.14
N THR A 349 8.92 -0.93 -1.84
CA THR A 349 8.53 -0.90 -3.26
C THR A 349 9.50 -1.70 -4.13
N LEU A 350 10.80 -1.67 -3.80
CA LEU A 350 11.83 -2.38 -4.52
C LEU A 350 11.96 -3.84 -4.01
N LYS A 351 11.86 -4.80 -4.92
CA LYS A 351 11.79 -6.25 -4.63
C LYS A 351 13.06 -6.84 -4.00
N ASP A 352 14.21 -6.18 -4.19
CA ASP A 352 15.50 -6.57 -3.61
C ASP A 352 15.74 -6.04 -2.20
N LYS A 353 14.81 -5.23 -1.66
CA LYS A 353 14.91 -4.69 -0.31
C LYS A 353 14.10 -5.52 0.69
N GLU A 354 14.69 -5.75 1.85
CA GLU A 354 14.04 -6.46 2.94
C GLU A 354 13.14 -5.52 3.76
N PRO A 355 11.93 -5.95 4.16
CA PRO A 355 11.09 -5.19 5.06
C PRO A 355 11.82 -4.90 6.38
N ALA A 356 11.57 -3.73 6.97
CA ALA A 356 12.17 -3.37 8.26
C ALA A 356 11.46 -4.04 9.43
N LEU A 357 10.12 -4.12 9.38
CA LEU A 357 9.32 -4.71 10.45
C LEU A 357 9.65 -6.20 10.66
N PRO A 358 9.98 -6.63 11.89
CA PRO A 358 10.22 -8.05 12.19
C PRO A 358 9.03 -8.94 11.80
N GLN A 359 7.80 -8.44 11.93
CA GLN A 359 6.57 -9.14 11.59
C GLN A 359 6.45 -9.39 10.08
N LEU A 360 6.87 -8.45 9.24
CA LEU A 360 6.92 -8.64 7.79
C LEU A 360 8.02 -9.63 7.38
N LYS A 361 9.16 -9.62 8.08
CA LYS A 361 10.21 -10.64 7.90
C LYS A 361 9.70 -12.04 8.28
N GLU A 362 8.95 -12.13 9.39
CA GLU A 362 8.28 -13.35 9.78
C GLU A 362 7.33 -13.83 8.69
N PHE A 363 6.43 -12.94 8.21
CA PHE A 363 5.49 -13.21 7.13
C PHE A 363 6.17 -13.75 5.86
N THR A 364 7.21 -13.07 5.39
CA THR A 364 7.95 -13.48 4.18
C THR A 364 8.73 -14.77 4.39
N SER A 365 9.11 -15.12 5.63
CA SER A 365 9.80 -16.37 5.94
C SER A 365 8.97 -17.63 5.64
N TYR A 366 7.64 -17.52 5.65
CA TYR A 366 6.72 -18.59 5.22
C TYR A 366 6.66 -18.78 3.71
N LYS A 367 7.34 -17.92 2.94
CA LYS A 367 7.46 -17.97 1.48
C LYS A 367 6.11 -18.04 0.76
N PRO A 368 5.17 -17.17 1.10
CA PRO A 368 3.92 -17.12 0.36
C PRO A 368 4.20 -16.78 -1.12
N ASN A 369 3.36 -17.31 -2.01
CA ASN A 369 3.31 -16.80 -3.38
C ASN A 369 2.66 -15.42 -3.36
N LEU A 370 3.43 -14.37 -3.65
CA LEU A 370 2.97 -12.99 -3.63
C LEU A 370 2.23 -12.66 -4.92
N ILE A 371 1.02 -12.13 -4.78
CA ILE A 371 0.13 -11.78 -5.89
C ILE A 371 -0.10 -10.27 -5.84
N GLU A 372 0.38 -9.54 -6.85
CA GLU A 372 0.10 -8.12 -6.97
C GLU A 372 -1.38 -7.90 -7.32
N ALA A 373 -2.13 -7.20 -6.46
CA ALA A 373 -3.53 -6.88 -6.71
C ALA A 373 -3.69 -6.05 -7.98
N VAL A 374 -4.74 -6.31 -8.72
CA VAL A 374 -5.09 -5.56 -9.92
C VAL A 374 -6.34 -4.73 -9.62
N ALA A 375 -6.29 -3.45 -9.95
CA ALA A 375 -7.45 -2.57 -9.81
C ALA A 375 -8.64 -3.10 -10.63
N GLN A 376 -9.83 -2.95 -10.09
CA GLN A 376 -11.05 -3.33 -10.78
C GLN A 376 -11.23 -2.49 -12.04
N SER A 377 -11.66 -3.15 -13.12
CA SER A 377 -11.89 -2.52 -14.40
C SER A 377 -13.03 -1.49 -14.34
N ALA A 378 -13.03 -0.56 -15.29
CA ALA A 378 -14.11 0.43 -15.39
C ALA A 378 -15.49 -0.24 -15.56
N GLU A 379 -15.55 -1.38 -16.26
CA GLU A 379 -16.78 -2.15 -16.43
C GLU A 379 -17.22 -2.80 -15.13
N TRP A 380 -16.30 -3.43 -14.42
CA TRP A 380 -16.57 -4.00 -13.11
C TRP A 380 -17.15 -2.93 -12.15
N ASN A 381 -16.50 -1.76 -12.06
CA ASN A 381 -16.95 -0.66 -11.22
C ASN A 381 -18.34 -0.12 -11.63
N LYS A 382 -18.65 -0.08 -12.94
CA LYS A 382 -19.99 0.31 -13.42
C LYS A 382 -21.05 -0.69 -12.98
N ILE A 383 -20.77 -2.01 -13.06
CA ILE A 383 -21.71 -3.06 -12.66
C ILE A 383 -21.93 -3.02 -11.15
N GLU A 384 -20.87 -2.91 -10.37
CA GLU A 384 -20.90 -2.80 -8.90
C GLU A 384 -21.78 -1.63 -8.44
N ASN A 385 -21.48 -0.43 -8.96
CA ASN A 385 -22.20 0.79 -8.63
C ASN A 385 -23.67 0.73 -9.09
N LYS A 386 -23.94 0.26 -10.30
CA LYS A 386 -25.29 0.13 -10.85
C LYS A 386 -26.12 -0.90 -10.07
N GLY A 387 -25.50 -2.03 -9.71
CA GLY A 387 -26.12 -3.10 -8.94
C GLY A 387 -26.25 -2.79 -7.45
N GLN A 388 -25.60 -1.73 -6.99
CA GLN A 388 -25.53 -1.40 -5.54
C GLN A 388 -25.14 -2.63 -4.73
N ILE A 389 -24.04 -3.27 -5.13
CA ILE A 389 -23.54 -4.47 -4.45
C ILE A 389 -22.97 -4.09 -3.08
N GLY A 390 -22.26 -2.97 -2.98
CA GLY A 390 -21.60 -2.52 -1.76
C GLY A 390 -20.29 -3.26 -1.50
N PHE A 391 -19.53 -3.56 -2.54
CA PHE A 391 -18.31 -4.37 -2.47
C PHE A 391 -17.27 -3.79 -1.50
N TYR A 392 -17.02 -2.47 -1.61
CA TYR A 392 -16.00 -1.80 -0.80
C TYR A 392 -16.47 -1.36 0.59
N SER A 393 -17.76 -1.48 0.89
CA SER A 393 -18.29 -1.09 2.21
C SER A 393 -18.30 -2.25 3.22
N GLY A 394 -18.15 -3.48 2.76
CA GLY A 394 -18.19 -4.68 3.60
C GLY A 394 -19.60 -5.11 4.06
N ASP A 395 -20.65 -4.33 3.78
CA ASP A 395 -22.02 -4.60 4.26
C ASP A 395 -22.64 -5.84 3.64
N PHE A 396 -22.39 -6.12 2.37
CA PHE A 396 -22.88 -7.33 1.73
C PHE A 396 -22.22 -8.60 2.35
N ILE A 397 -20.94 -8.52 2.71
CA ILE A 397 -20.22 -9.61 3.41
C ILE A 397 -20.83 -9.82 4.79
N GLN A 398 -21.14 -8.75 5.54
CA GLN A 398 -21.83 -8.86 6.84
C GLN A 398 -23.14 -9.66 6.71
N THR A 399 -23.95 -9.34 5.70
CA THR A 399 -25.20 -10.05 5.43
C THR A 399 -24.94 -11.53 5.14
N LEU A 400 -23.96 -11.86 4.30
CA LEU A 400 -23.60 -13.25 3.96
C LEU A 400 -22.98 -14.01 5.14
N ALA A 401 -22.33 -13.32 6.06
CA ALA A 401 -21.71 -13.92 7.24
C ALA A 401 -22.73 -14.55 8.18
N THR A 402 -23.89 -13.92 8.36
CA THR A 402 -24.84 -14.23 9.43
C THR A 402 -26.20 -14.73 8.96
N THR A 403 -26.49 -14.70 7.66
CA THR A 403 -27.77 -15.19 7.11
C THR A 403 -27.96 -16.70 7.33
N ASP A 404 -29.18 -17.13 7.61
CA ASP A 404 -29.56 -18.55 7.64
C ASP A 404 -29.74 -19.14 6.22
N ASP A 405 -29.95 -18.28 5.20
CA ASP A 405 -30.14 -18.65 3.79
C ASP A 405 -29.02 -18.05 2.91
N LEU A 406 -27.84 -18.63 2.98
CA LEU A 406 -26.69 -18.18 2.21
C LEU A 406 -26.93 -18.28 0.69
N GLU A 407 -27.52 -19.39 0.21
CA GLU A 407 -27.79 -19.60 -1.21
C GLU A 407 -28.78 -18.55 -1.74
N GLY A 408 -29.84 -18.25 -0.97
CA GLY A 408 -30.81 -17.22 -1.33
C GLY A 408 -30.22 -15.82 -1.37
N GLU A 409 -29.33 -15.46 -0.44
CA GLU A 409 -28.64 -14.15 -0.45
C GLU A 409 -27.65 -14.05 -1.64
N LEU A 410 -26.89 -15.10 -1.93
CA LEU A 410 -26.03 -15.14 -3.12
C LEU A 410 -26.84 -15.06 -4.42
N ALA A 411 -28.00 -15.69 -4.49
CA ALA A 411 -28.91 -15.58 -5.62
C ALA A 411 -29.42 -14.14 -5.82
N LYS A 412 -29.72 -13.42 -4.72
CA LYS A 412 -30.10 -11.99 -4.79
C LYS A 412 -28.96 -11.12 -5.31
N LEU A 413 -27.72 -11.35 -4.85
CA LEU A 413 -26.54 -10.64 -5.36
C LEU A 413 -26.32 -10.91 -6.85
N ASN A 414 -26.42 -12.18 -7.28
CA ASN A 414 -26.32 -12.54 -8.68
C ASN A 414 -27.42 -11.89 -9.53
N ALA A 415 -28.65 -11.79 -9.01
CA ALA A 415 -29.74 -11.10 -9.71
C ALA A 415 -29.44 -9.59 -9.89
N LYS A 416 -28.92 -8.92 -8.84
CA LYS A 416 -28.48 -7.52 -8.94
C LYS A 416 -27.36 -7.35 -9.96
N TRP A 417 -26.35 -8.22 -9.91
CA TRP A 417 -25.19 -8.22 -10.83
C TRP A 417 -25.65 -8.37 -12.28
N LYS A 418 -26.46 -9.38 -12.57
CA LYS A 418 -27.01 -9.65 -13.91
C LYS A 418 -27.87 -8.49 -14.40
N GLN A 419 -28.75 -7.94 -13.55
CA GLN A 419 -29.60 -6.81 -13.91
C GLN A 419 -28.76 -5.58 -14.26
N ALA A 420 -27.72 -5.30 -13.45
CA ALA A 420 -26.81 -4.19 -13.71
C ALA A 420 -26.08 -4.33 -15.04
N LYS A 421 -25.58 -5.55 -15.37
CA LYS A 421 -24.99 -5.84 -16.69
C LYS A 421 -25.97 -5.55 -17.83
N THR A 422 -27.20 -6.06 -17.72
CA THR A 422 -28.27 -5.85 -18.72
C THR A 422 -28.56 -4.37 -18.91
N ASP A 423 -28.72 -3.61 -17.80
CA ASP A 423 -29.02 -2.16 -17.86
C ASP A 423 -27.88 -1.34 -18.48
N LEU A 424 -26.65 -1.83 -18.39
CA LEU A 424 -25.44 -1.21 -18.95
C LEU A 424 -25.10 -1.68 -20.36
N GLY A 425 -25.79 -2.69 -20.87
CA GLY A 425 -25.50 -3.31 -22.17
C GLY A 425 -24.14 -4.03 -22.18
N ILE A 426 -23.73 -4.59 -21.06
CA ILE A 426 -22.54 -5.42 -20.91
C ILE A 426 -22.96 -6.89 -20.99
N ASP A 427 -22.50 -7.61 -22.03
CA ASP A 427 -22.84 -9.02 -22.28
C ASP A 427 -22.03 -9.99 -21.40
#